data_ae2ac0b748bff73f78af22e46eb7ea52
#
_entry.id   ae2ac0b748bff73f78af22e46eb7ea52
#
_cell.length_a   1.000
_cell.length_b   1.000
_cell.length_c   1.000
_cell.angle_alpha   90.00
_cell.angle_beta   90.00
_cell.angle_gamma   90.00
#
_symmetry.space_group_name_H-M   'P 1'
#
loop_
_entity.id
_entity.type
_entity.pdbx_description
1 polymer ?
#
loop_
_entity_poly.entity_id
_entity_poly.type
_entity_poly.pdbx_seq_one_letter_code
_entity_poly.pdbx_strand_id
1 'polypeptide(L)'
;MSALVKICGLTSPEAVEAAVEAGADAVGFVFADSVRRIAPASAAALVTELPPGVVRVAVMRHPSQEEVDEVMDHLQPEFLQTDAEDFERIRLNGPCRPLPVFRAGGARPDRLPALLLFEGPLSGSGKVADWSEARAIAAETRLILAGGLRLDNVAAAMRVVRPYGLDVSSGVESAPGIKCPSLIREFVEAVRDAERNMDFIGESS
;
A
#
# COMPACT_ATOMS: atom_id res chain seq x y z
N MET A 1 9.84 -16.22 0.48
CA MET A 1 9.22 -15.23 1.43
C MET A 1 7.93 -14.74 0.81
N SER A 2 6.84 -14.72 1.59
CA SER A 2 5.54 -14.24 1.12
C SER A 2 5.58 -12.73 0.85
N ALA A 3 4.95 -12.29 -0.26
CA ALA A 3 4.85 -10.87 -0.58
C ALA A 3 3.90 -10.18 0.41
N LEU A 4 4.25 -8.99 0.86
CA LEU A 4 3.38 -8.16 1.69
C LEU A 4 2.15 -7.72 0.87
N VAL A 5 0.95 -7.87 1.41
CA VAL A 5 -0.30 -7.37 0.80
C VAL A 5 -0.87 -6.23 1.64
N LYS A 6 -0.99 -5.06 1.02
CA LYS A 6 -1.62 -3.88 1.63
C LYS A 6 -2.95 -3.58 0.95
N ILE A 7 -4.00 -3.41 1.74
CA ILE A 7 -5.31 -2.90 1.28
C ILE A 7 -5.43 -1.44 1.69
N CYS A 8 -5.52 -0.55 0.71
CA CYS A 8 -5.43 0.90 0.90
C CYS A 8 -6.77 1.61 0.72
N GLY A 9 -7.03 2.64 1.54
CA GLY A 9 -8.23 3.46 1.45
C GLY A 9 -9.46 2.79 2.06
N LEU A 10 -9.28 2.15 3.20
CA LEU A 10 -10.35 1.56 4.00
C LEU A 10 -11.12 2.66 4.75
N THR A 11 -12.46 2.56 4.76
CA THR A 11 -13.34 3.56 5.37
C THR A 11 -14.49 2.94 6.18
N SER A 12 -14.60 1.61 6.21
CA SER A 12 -15.67 0.92 6.95
C SER A 12 -15.16 -0.29 7.72
N PRO A 13 -15.86 -0.70 8.81
CA PRO A 13 -15.51 -1.89 9.59
C PRO A 13 -15.49 -3.15 8.73
N GLU A 14 -16.47 -3.34 7.87
CA GLU A 14 -16.63 -4.55 7.04
C GLU A 14 -15.45 -4.71 6.06
N ALA A 15 -14.91 -3.59 5.58
CA ALA A 15 -13.77 -3.61 4.67
C ALA A 15 -12.46 -3.93 5.43
N VAL A 16 -12.30 -3.42 6.65
CA VAL A 16 -11.16 -3.76 7.52
C VAL A 16 -11.22 -5.24 7.91
N GLU A 17 -12.37 -5.73 8.36
CA GLU A 17 -12.59 -7.14 8.70
C GLU A 17 -12.27 -8.05 7.51
N ALA A 18 -12.80 -7.74 6.32
CA ALA A 18 -12.52 -8.52 5.12
C ALA A 18 -11.02 -8.52 4.76
N ALA A 19 -10.30 -7.41 4.93
CA ALA A 19 -8.86 -7.36 4.69
C ALA A 19 -8.09 -8.25 5.68
N VAL A 20 -8.45 -8.18 6.96
CA VAL A 20 -7.83 -8.99 8.02
C VAL A 20 -8.10 -10.48 7.82
N GLU A 21 -9.36 -10.86 7.61
CA GLU A 21 -9.76 -12.25 7.37
C GLU A 21 -9.10 -12.85 6.12
N ALA A 22 -8.93 -12.05 5.07
CA ALA A 22 -8.24 -12.48 3.86
C ALA A 22 -6.73 -12.66 4.06
N GLY A 23 -6.17 -12.20 5.18
CA GLY A 23 -4.73 -12.28 5.47
C GLY A 23 -3.91 -11.16 4.81
N ALA A 24 -4.48 -9.94 4.74
CA ALA A 24 -3.70 -8.75 4.41
C ALA A 24 -2.68 -8.45 5.51
N ASP A 25 -1.46 -8.08 5.11
CA ASP A 25 -0.38 -7.75 6.04
C ASP A 25 -0.45 -6.30 6.52
N ALA A 26 -1.10 -5.43 5.74
CA ALA A 26 -1.23 -4.02 6.06
C ALA A 26 -2.58 -3.43 5.62
N VAL A 27 -3.07 -2.45 6.41
CA VAL A 27 -4.28 -1.67 6.15
C VAL A 27 -3.93 -0.19 6.04
N GLY A 28 -4.43 0.49 5.00
CA GLY A 28 -4.12 1.89 4.72
C GLY A 28 -5.35 2.79 4.85
N PHE A 29 -5.18 3.94 5.53
CA PHE A 29 -6.21 4.96 5.72
C PHE A 29 -5.75 6.27 5.08
N VAL A 30 -6.62 6.88 4.26
CA VAL A 30 -6.27 8.08 3.48
C VAL A 30 -6.75 9.33 4.20
N PHE A 31 -5.82 10.24 4.50
CA PHE A 31 -6.09 11.53 5.14
C PHE A 31 -5.97 12.71 4.16
N ALA A 32 -5.45 12.45 2.96
CA ALA A 32 -5.41 13.42 1.87
C ALA A 32 -6.79 13.64 1.24
N ASP A 33 -6.95 14.72 0.47
CA ASP A 33 -8.16 14.99 -0.31
C ASP A 33 -8.41 13.87 -1.33
N SER A 34 -9.49 13.11 -1.11
CA SER A 34 -9.81 11.89 -1.84
C SER A 34 -11.23 11.43 -1.51
N VAL A 35 -11.85 10.70 -2.43
CA VAL A 35 -13.11 9.97 -2.16
C VAL A 35 -12.95 8.88 -1.08
N ARG A 36 -11.72 8.55 -0.69
CA ARG A 36 -11.36 7.58 0.35
C ARG A 36 -10.92 8.23 1.65
N ARG A 37 -11.07 9.55 1.75
CA ARG A 37 -10.66 10.29 2.94
C ARG A 37 -11.47 9.86 4.16
N ILE A 38 -10.77 9.67 5.28
CA ILE A 38 -11.37 9.37 6.59
C ILE A 38 -10.77 10.31 7.64
N ALA A 39 -11.56 10.65 8.67
CA ALA A 39 -11.03 11.42 9.79
C ALA A 39 -10.12 10.57 10.69
N PRO A 40 -9.05 11.13 11.31
CA PRO A 40 -8.12 10.38 12.16
C PRO A 40 -8.80 9.59 13.28
N ALA A 41 -9.75 10.19 14.00
CA ALA A 41 -10.50 9.53 15.04
C ALA A 41 -11.36 8.36 14.51
N SER A 42 -11.94 8.50 13.31
CA SER A 42 -12.71 7.42 12.68
C SER A 42 -11.81 6.25 12.25
N ALA A 43 -10.62 6.54 11.70
CA ALA A 43 -9.65 5.51 11.37
C ALA A 43 -9.16 4.76 12.62
N ALA A 44 -8.91 5.49 13.72
CA ALA A 44 -8.55 4.90 15.00
C ALA A 44 -9.62 3.92 15.52
N ALA A 45 -10.90 4.28 15.40
CA ALA A 45 -12.00 3.40 15.78
C ALA A 45 -12.06 2.10 14.98
N LEU A 46 -11.69 2.15 13.68
CA LEU A 46 -11.67 0.97 12.79
C LEU A 46 -10.54 -0.02 13.12
N VAL A 47 -9.50 0.40 13.81
CA VAL A 47 -8.33 -0.45 14.12
C VAL A 47 -8.25 -0.90 15.57
N THR A 48 -9.28 -0.61 16.37
CA THR A 48 -9.29 -0.94 17.82
C THR A 48 -9.08 -2.44 18.08
N GLU A 49 -9.65 -3.29 17.22
CA GLU A 49 -9.58 -4.75 17.34
C GLU A 49 -8.66 -5.39 16.28
N LEU A 50 -7.75 -4.58 15.70
CA LEU A 50 -6.83 -5.09 14.68
C LEU A 50 -5.88 -6.13 15.31
N PRO A 51 -5.77 -7.34 14.72
CA PRO A 51 -4.92 -8.39 15.29
C PRO A 51 -3.44 -7.97 15.26
N PRO A 52 -2.64 -8.46 16.22
CA PRO A 52 -1.20 -8.23 16.20
C PRO A 52 -0.56 -8.70 14.90
N GLY A 53 0.32 -7.87 14.34
CA GLY A 53 1.04 -8.16 13.09
C GLY A 53 0.44 -7.51 11.84
N VAL A 54 -0.81 -7.05 11.87
CA VAL A 54 -1.36 -6.23 10.79
C VAL A 54 -0.93 -4.78 10.94
N VAL A 55 -0.24 -4.27 9.94
CA VAL A 55 0.41 -2.95 9.94
C VAL A 55 -0.58 -1.85 9.56
N ARG A 56 -0.62 -0.76 10.36
CA ARG A 56 -1.41 0.46 10.04
C ARG A 56 -0.57 1.42 9.24
N VAL A 57 -1.09 1.87 8.11
CA VAL A 57 -0.42 2.84 7.24
C VAL A 57 -1.27 4.09 7.12
N ALA A 58 -0.75 5.22 7.58
CA ALA A 58 -1.33 6.53 7.30
C ALA A 58 -0.91 7.00 5.91
N VAL A 59 -1.88 7.33 5.06
CA VAL A 59 -1.63 7.80 3.69
C VAL A 59 -1.99 9.26 3.60
N MET A 60 -0.98 10.09 3.36
CA MET A 60 -1.11 11.54 3.26
C MET A 60 -0.53 12.04 1.94
N ARG A 61 -0.71 13.31 1.64
CA ARG A 61 -0.13 13.96 0.47
C ARG A 61 0.18 15.41 0.81
N HIS A 62 1.44 15.78 0.76
CA HIS A 62 1.96 17.11 1.09
C HIS A 62 1.44 17.65 2.44
N PRO A 63 1.45 16.80 3.51
CA PRO A 63 0.89 17.20 4.79
C PRO A 63 1.71 18.31 5.46
N SER A 64 1.04 19.12 6.27
CA SER A 64 1.69 19.95 7.28
C SER A 64 2.14 19.08 8.46
N GLN A 65 3.05 19.60 9.31
CA GLN A 65 3.46 18.90 10.52
C GLN A 65 2.29 18.70 11.49
N GLU A 66 1.37 19.69 11.60
CA GLU A 66 0.18 19.62 12.46
C GLU A 66 -0.76 18.47 12.04
N GLU A 67 -1.00 18.30 10.73
CA GLU A 67 -1.79 17.18 10.20
C GLU A 67 -1.12 15.83 10.48
N VAL A 68 0.20 15.76 10.37
CA VAL A 68 0.96 14.55 10.72
C VAL A 68 0.79 14.23 12.20
N ASP A 69 1.01 15.21 13.08
CA ASP A 69 0.92 15.04 14.53
C ASP A 69 -0.50 14.57 14.95
N GLU A 70 -1.55 15.17 14.38
CA GLU A 70 -2.94 14.75 14.63
C GLU A 70 -3.17 13.26 14.25
N VAL A 71 -2.69 12.84 13.10
CA VAL A 71 -2.83 11.45 12.65
C VAL A 71 -2.01 10.50 13.53
N MET A 72 -0.79 10.90 13.94
CA MET A 72 0.05 10.12 14.87
C MET A 72 -0.64 9.93 16.22
N ASP A 73 -1.24 10.97 16.76
CA ASP A 73 -1.90 10.93 18.08
C ASP A 73 -3.13 9.99 18.09
N HIS A 74 -3.91 9.97 17.00
CA HIS A 74 -5.13 9.17 16.93
C HIS A 74 -4.89 7.73 16.47
N LEU A 75 -4.20 7.54 15.33
CA LEU A 75 -4.07 6.24 14.66
C LEU A 75 -2.87 5.44 15.15
N GLN A 76 -1.79 6.12 15.57
CA GLN A 76 -0.50 5.50 15.92
C GLN A 76 -0.01 4.52 14.84
N PRO A 77 0.15 4.95 13.59
CA PRO A 77 0.50 4.07 12.48
C PRO A 77 1.96 3.60 12.56
N GLU A 78 2.24 2.41 12.05
CA GLU A 78 3.61 1.92 11.89
C GLU A 78 4.34 2.57 10.72
N PHE A 79 3.58 3.06 9.71
CA PHE A 79 4.15 3.78 8.57
C PHE A 79 3.33 5.02 8.21
N LEU A 80 4.05 6.09 7.86
CA LEU A 80 3.50 7.22 7.12
C LEU A 80 3.90 7.11 5.67
N GLN A 81 2.89 7.02 4.78
CA GLN A 81 3.04 7.02 3.33
C GLN A 81 2.73 8.41 2.80
N THR A 82 3.70 9.06 2.16
CA THR A 82 3.56 10.33 1.45
C THR A 82 4.64 10.44 0.38
N ASP A 83 4.63 11.50 -0.42
CA ASP A 83 5.65 11.75 -1.44
C ASP A 83 7.04 11.84 -0.80
N ALA A 84 8.05 11.31 -1.47
CA ALA A 84 9.40 11.18 -0.91
C ALA A 84 9.97 12.53 -0.44
N GLU A 85 9.68 13.60 -1.17
CA GLU A 85 10.10 14.98 -0.86
C GLU A 85 9.47 15.56 0.41
N ASP A 86 8.30 15.06 0.83
CA ASP A 86 7.66 15.55 2.05
C ASP A 86 8.48 15.24 3.29
N PHE A 87 9.24 14.14 3.29
CA PHE A 87 10.09 13.74 4.41
C PHE A 87 11.28 14.66 4.66
N GLU A 88 11.56 15.61 3.77
CA GLU A 88 12.53 16.69 4.03
C GLU A 88 11.97 17.75 5.00
N ARG A 89 10.63 17.90 5.05
CA ARG A 89 9.93 18.96 5.80
C ARG A 89 9.26 18.46 7.07
N ILE A 90 8.76 17.22 7.07
CA ILE A 90 8.06 16.64 8.21
C ILE A 90 9.02 15.85 9.13
N ARG A 91 8.63 15.73 10.39
CA ARG A 91 9.33 14.92 11.39
C ARG A 91 8.40 13.85 11.92
N LEU A 92 8.87 12.62 11.94
CA LEU A 92 8.16 11.50 12.55
C LEU A 92 8.68 11.30 13.96
N ASN A 93 7.79 11.32 14.94
CA ASN A 93 8.07 11.05 16.33
C ASN A 93 7.67 9.60 16.68
N GLY A 94 8.40 8.97 17.60
CA GLY A 94 8.09 7.62 18.05
C GLY A 94 8.45 6.51 17.04
N PRO A 95 7.71 5.38 17.02
CA PRO A 95 8.05 4.18 16.25
C PRO A 95 7.61 4.24 14.77
N CYS A 96 6.86 5.27 14.36
CA CYS A 96 6.39 5.41 12.98
C CYS A 96 7.57 5.58 12.01
N ARG A 97 7.54 4.85 10.92
CA ARG A 97 8.60 4.85 9.88
C ARG A 97 8.09 5.47 8.58
N PRO A 98 8.97 6.11 7.80
CA PRO A 98 8.63 6.62 6.49
C PRO A 98 8.36 5.47 5.49
N LEU A 99 7.32 5.63 4.68
CA LEU A 99 7.06 4.86 3.46
C LEU A 99 6.97 5.86 2.29
N PRO A 100 8.12 6.26 1.73
CA PRO A 100 8.16 7.24 0.66
C PRO A 100 7.58 6.69 -0.63
N VAL A 101 6.77 7.54 -1.30
CA VAL A 101 6.16 7.25 -2.59
C VAL A 101 7.04 7.80 -3.71
N PHE A 102 7.34 6.92 -4.68
CA PHE A 102 7.99 7.26 -5.93
C PHE A 102 7.03 6.98 -7.09
N ARG A 103 7.04 7.86 -8.10
CA ARG A 103 6.16 7.75 -9.26
C ARG A 103 6.93 7.44 -10.53
N ALA A 104 6.31 6.62 -11.39
CA ALA A 104 6.85 6.28 -12.70
C ALA A 104 7.17 7.56 -13.50
N GLY A 105 8.38 7.61 -14.06
CA GLY A 105 8.89 8.77 -14.79
C GLY A 105 9.33 9.94 -13.91
N GLY A 106 9.30 9.81 -12.60
CA GLY A 106 9.81 10.80 -11.65
C GLY A 106 11.33 10.77 -11.49
N ALA A 107 11.88 11.76 -10.80
CA ALA A 107 13.31 11.78 -10.50
C ALA A 107 13.68 10.60 -9.58
N ARG A 108 14.71 9.86 -9.95
CA ARG A 108 15.27 8.81 -9.13
C ARG A 108 16.39 9.37 -8.25
N PRO A 109 16.35 9.17 -6.93
CA PRO A 109 17.45 9.61 -6.06
C PRO A 109 18.71 8.74 -6.27
N ASP A 110 19.88 9.28 -5.99
CA ASP A 110 21.17 8.56 -6.05
C ASP A 110 21.19 7.34 -5.13
N ARG A 111 20.46 7.40 -4.02
CA ARG A 111 20.32 6.29 -3.07
C ARG A 111 18.85 6.04 -2.75
N LEU A 112 18.40 4.84 -3.09
CA LEU A 112 17.04 4.39 -2.76
C LEU A 112 16.90 4.12 -1.26
N PRO A 113 15.74 4.44 -0.66
CA PRO A 113 15.42 4.04 0.70
C PRO A 113 15.29 2.50 0.79
N ALA A 114 15.47 1.94 1.99
CA ALA A 114 15.40 0.50 2.21
C ALA A 114 14.01 -0.12 1.94
N LEU A 115 12.97 0.72 1.97
CA LEU A 115 11.59 0.37 1.64
C LEU A 115 10.95 1.58 0.98
N LEU A 116 10.24 1.37 -0.13
CA LEU A 116 9.49 2.42 -0.82
C LEU A 116 8.19 1.86 -1.43
N LEU A 117 7.25 2.74 -1.71
CA LEU A 117 6.10 2.44 -2.54
C LEU A 117 6.31 3.06 -3.93
N PHE A 118 6.10 2.26 -4.97
CA PHE A 118 6.18 2.71 -6.37
C PHE A 118 4.81 2.63 -7.04
N GLU A 119 4.39 3.73 -7.62
CA GLU A 119 3.08 3.82 -8.28
C GLU A 119 3.16 4.44 -9.68
N GLY A 120 2.04 4.37 -10.42
CA GLY A 120 1.90 5.06 -11.70
C GLY A 120 2.06 6.60 -11.56
N PRO A 121 2.14 7.32 -12.69
CA PRO A 121 2.44 8.76 -12.69
C PRO A 121 1.34 9.62 -12.02
N LEU A 122 0.14 9.07 -11.84
CA LEU A 122 -0.99 9.74 -11.18
C LEU A 122 -1.58 8.83 -10.11
N SER A 123 -1.42 9.19 -8.84
CA SER A 123 -1.99 8.49 -7.69
C SER A 123 -3.49 8.30 -7.83
N GLY A 124 -3.99 7.11 -7.48
CA GLY A 124 -5.42 6.81 -7.46
C GLY A 124 -6.13 6.76 -8.82
N SER A 125 -5.39 6.95 -9.93
CA SER A 125 -5.97 6.97 -11.29
C SER A 125 -6.37 5.57 -11.81
N GLY A 126 -5.95 4.49 -11.16
CA GLY A 126 -6.14 3.12 -11.61
C GLY A 126 -5.30 2.76 -12.85
N LYS A 127 -4.42 3.65 -13.33
CA LYS A 127 -3.49 3.34 -14.42
C LYS A 127 -2.36 2.48 -13.92
N VAL A 128 -2.01 1.46 -14.72
CA VAL A 128 -0.92 0.53 -14.41
C VAL A 128 0.41 1.30 -14.40
N ALA A 129 1.23 1.07 -13.38
CA ALA A 129 2.59 1.58 -13.29
C ALA A 129 3.47 0.99 -14.42
N ASP A 130 4.58 1.65 -14.74
CA ASP A 130 5.59 1.07 -15.62
C ASP A 130 6.31 -0.06 -14.89
N TRP A 131 5.97 -1.29 -15.23
CA TRP A 131 6.53 -2.47 -14.58
C TRP A 131 8.00 -2.71 -14.93
N SER A 132 8.51 -2.16 -16.02
CA SER A 132 9.94 -2.26 -16.35
C SER A 132 10.80 -1.41 -15.42
N GLU A 133 10.36 -0.18 -15.14
CA GLU A 133 10.97 0.70 -14.13
C GLU A 133 10.83 0.12 -12.71
N ALA A 134 9.63 -0.34 -12.35
CA ALA A 134 9.38 -0.98 -11.06
C ALA A 134 10.29 -2.19 -10.82
N ARG A 135 10.50 -3.04 -11.85
CA ARG A 135 11.40 -4.20 -11.78
C ARG A 135 12.85 -3.77 -11.51
N ALA A 136 13.32 -2.73 -12.20
CA ALA A 136 14.69 -2.23 -12.00
C ALA A 136 14.90 -1.73 -10.56
N ILE A 137 13.91 -1.03 -9.98
CA ILE A 137 13.96 -0.56 -8.60
C ILE A 137 13.84 -1.73 -7.62
N ALA A 138 12.96 -2.70 -7.87
CA ALA A 138 12.76 -3.87 -7.01
C ALA A 138 14.00 -4.76 -6.90
N ALA A 139 14.90 -4.72 -7.87
CA ALA A 139 16.18 -5.43 -7.81
C ALA A 139 17.19 -4.81 -6.81
N GLU A 140 16.97 -3.56 -6.39
CA GLU A 140 17.91 -2.81 -5.56
C GLU A 140 17.39 -2.56 -4.14
N THR A 141 16.06 -2.56 -3.96
CA THR A 141 15.44 -2.28 -2.66
C THR A 141 14.10 -2.98 -2.50
N ARG A 142 13.58 -2.99 -1.27
CA ARG A 142 12.22 -3.50 -1.01
C ARG A 142 11.19 -2.53 -1.59
N LEU A 143 10.52 -2.94 -2.66
CA LEU A 143 9.53 -2.15 -3.36
C LEU A 143 8.13 -2.71 -3.10
N ILE A 144 7.21 -1.86 -2.64
CA ILE A 144 5.77 -2.13 -2.66
C ILE A 144 5.22 -1.56 -3.97
N LEU A 145 4.70 -2.44 -4.84
CA LEU A 145 4.11 -2.04 -6.11
C LEU A 145 2.68 -1.59 -5.91
N ALA A 146 2.37 -0.40 -6.38
CA ALA A 146 1.03 0.20 -6.40
C ALA A 146 0.65 0.69 -7.80
N GLY A 147 -0.58 1.19 -7.92
CA GLY A 147 -1.07 1.79 -9.15
C GLY A 147 -1.70 0.80 -10.13
N GLY A 148 -3.02 0.79 -10.19
CA GLY A 148 -3.81 0.03 -11.15
C GLY A 148 -3.79 -1.49 -10.99
N LEU A 149 -3.36 -2.00 -9.83
CA LEU A 149 -3.44 -3.44 -9.54
C LEU A 149 -4.89 -3.89 -9.39
N ARG A 150 -5.20 -5.05 -9.96
CA ARG A 150 -6.50 -5.70 -9.97
C ARG A 150 -6.32 -7.21 -10.09
N LEU A 151 -7.42 -7.95 -9.92
CA LEU A 151 -7.45 -9.42 -10.08
C LEU A 151 -6.88 -9.91 -11.41
N ASP A 152 -7.18 -9.21 -12.50
CA ASP A 152 -6.79 -9.60 -13.85
C ASP A 152 -5.32 -9.38 -14.19
N ASN A 153 -4.59 -8.60 -13.38
CA ASN A 153 -3.21 -8.23 -13.68
C ASN A 153 -2.20 -8.54 -12.56
N VAL A 154 -2.64 -8.82 -11.34
CA VAL A 154 -1.75 -8.97 -10.18
C VAL A 154 -0.73 -10.11 -10.35
N ALA A 155 -1.13 -11.25 -10.90
CA ALA A 155 -0.23 -12.37 -11.15
C ALA A 155 0.86 -12.03 -12.19
N ALA A 156 0.51 -11.23 -13.21
CA ALA A 156 1.48 -10.74 -14.18
C ALA A 156 2.44 -9.71 -13.55
N ALA A 157 1.92 -8.78 -12.72
CA ALA A 157 2.72 -7.83 -11.99
C ALA A 157 3.77 -8.52 -11.10
N MET A 158 3.37 -9.54 -10.35
CA MET A 158 4.26 -10.32 -9.50
C MET A 158 5.37 -11.01 -10.29
N ARG A 159 5.04 -11.64 -11.42
CA ARG A 159 6.03 -12.32 -12.26
C ARG A 159 7.06 -11.36 -12.87
N VAL A 160 6.59 -10.20 -13.32
CA VAL A 160 7.45 -9.20 -14.00
C VAL A 160 8.30 -8.43 -13.02
N VAL A 161 7.68 -7.88 -11.96
CA VAL A 161 8.34 -6.96 -11.03
C VAL A 161 9.08 -7.70 -9.92
N ARG A 162 8.52 -8.82 -9.42
CA ARG A 162 8.98 -9.52 -8.22
C ARG A 162 9.08 -8.58 -7.01
N PRO A 163 8.00 -7.86 -6.69
CA PRO A 163 8.04 -6.85 -5.65
C PRO A 163 8.13 -7.47 -4.26
N TYR A 164 8.62 -6.70 -3.29
CA TYR A 164 8.53 -7.06 -1.87
C TYR A 164 7.08 -7.11 -1.36
N GLY A 165 6.21 -6.26 -1.92
CA GLY A 165 4.80 -6.21 -1.58
C GLY A 165 3.95 -5.56 -2.66
N LEU A 166 2.64 -5.63 -2.46
CA LEU A 166 1.60 -5.12 -3.35
C LEU A 166 0.66 -4.22 -2.57
N ASP A 167 0.30 -3.08 -3.14
CA ASP A 167 -0.68 -2.15 -2.60
C ASP A 167 -1.86 -1.99 -3.56
N VAL A 168 -3.04 -2.34 -3.11
CA VAL A 168 -4.26 -2.22 -3.91
C VAL A 168 -5.26 -1.28 -3.25
N SER A 169 -5.89 -0.44 -4.06
CA SER A 169 -6.97 0.45 -3.61
C SER A 169 -8.20 0.31 -4.51
N SER A 170 -8.23 0.97 -5.66
CA SER A 170 -9.40 0.96 -6.55
C SER A 170 -9.72 -0.42 -7.15
N GLY A 171 -8.73 -1.30 -7.29
CA GLY A 171 -8.91 -2.64 -7.84
C GLY A 171 -9.78 -3.59 -7.00
N VAL A 172 -10.10 -3.20 -5.76
CA VAL A 172 -10.98 -3.95 -4.84
C VAL A 172 -12.19 -3.11 -4.41
N GLU A 173 -12.65 -2.21 -5.28
CA GLU A 173 -13.81 -1.35 -5.04
C GLU A 173 -14.98 -1.73 -5.97
N SER A 174 -16.19 -1.65 -5.43
CA SER A 174 -17.44 -1.77 -6.21
C SER A 174 -17.85 -0.43 -6.85
N ALA A 175 -17.47 0.68 -6.22
CA ALA A 175 -17.59 2.04 -6.72
C ALA A 175 -16.48 2.91 -6.09
N PRO A 176 -16.14 4.08 -6.67
CA PRO A 176 -15.08 4.93 -6.14
C PRO A 176 -15.23 5.19 -4.63
N GLY A 177 -14.24 4.76 -3.83
CA GLY A 177 -14.21 4.88 -2.38
C GLY A 177 -14.99 3.80 -1.61
N ILE A 178 -15.70 2.89 -2.29
CA ILE A 178 -16.49 1.83 -1.65
C ILE A 178 -15.80 0.49 -1.87
N LYS A 179 -15.14 -0.04 -0.83
CA LYS A 179 -14.50 -1.36 -0.87
C LYS A 179 -15.52 -2.48 -0.98
N CYS A 180 -15.18 -3.50 -1.75
CA CYS A 180 -15.97 -4.72 -1.90
C CYS A 180 -15.28 -5.87 -1.16
N PRO A 181 -15.86 -6.39 -0.07
CA PRO A 181 -15.26 -7.47 0.71
C PRO A 181 -14.89 -8.72 -0.10
N SER A 182 -15.70 -9.11 -1.09
CA SER A 182 -15.38 -10.25 -1.95
C SER A 182 -14.15 -9.97 -2.83
N LEU A 183 -14.05 -8.77 -3.44
CA LEU A 183 -12.89 -8.40 -4.24
C LEU A 183 -11.61 -8.30 -3.42
N ILE A 184 -11.69 -7.89 -2.14
CA ILE A 184 -10.55 -7.91 -1.22
C ILE A 184 -10.06 -9.35 -1.04
N ARG A 185 -10.96 -10.30 -0.69
CA ARG A 185 -10.61 -11.71 -0.49
C ARG A 185 -10.02 -12.32 -1.76
N GLU A 186 -10.68 -12.13 -2.90
CA GLU A 186 -10.23 -12.64 -4.20
C GLU A 186 -8.86 -12.07 -4.58
N PHE A 187 -8.59 -10.79 -4.31
CA PHE A 187 -7.29 -10.18 -4.61
C PHE A 187 -6.17 -10.80 -3.76
N VAL A 188 -6.37 -10.95 -2.45
CA VAL A 188 -5.37 -11.57 -1.57
C VAL A 188 -5.13 -13.01 -1.97
N GLU A 189 -6.19 -13.78 -2.27
CA GLU A 189 -6.08 -15.16 -2.77
C GLU A 189 -5.28 -15.22 -4.08
N ALA A 190 -5.57 -14.34 -5.04
CA ALA A 190 -4.84 -14.28 -6.31
C ALA A 190 -3.34 -13.98 -6.12
N VAL A 191 -2.98 -13.15 -5.13
CA VAL A 191 -1.57 -12.93 -4.75
C VAL A 191 -0.95 -14.21 -4.23
N ARG A 192 -1.61 -14.90 -3.28
CA ARG A 192 -1.08 -16.14 -2.68
C ARG A 192 -0.99 -17.28 -3.71
N ASP A 193 -1.92 -17.35 -4.66
CA ASP A 193 -1.86 -18.29 -5.79
C ASP A 193 -0.67 -18.00 -6.72
N ALA A 194 -0.44 -16.73 -7.02
CA ALA A 194 0.67 -16.33 -7.86
C ALA A 194 2.03 -16.67 -7.20
N GLU A 195 2.15 -16.48 -5.88
CA GLU A 195 3.34 -16.89 -5.11
C GLU A 195 3.60 -18.39 -5.24
N ARG A 196 2.58 -19.23 -4.95
CA ARG A 196 2.70 -20.70 -5.06
C ARG A 196 3.18 -21.14 -6.44
N ASN A 197 2.66 -20.51 -7.49
CA ASN A 197 3.04 -20.82 -8.87
C ASN A 197 4.47 -20.34 -9.22
N MET A 198 4.97 -19.28 -8.59
CA MET A 198 6.35 -18.79 -8.81
C MET A 198 7.39 -19.69 -8.12
N ASP A 199 7.10 -20.17 -6.92
CA ASP A 199 7.99 -21.08 -6.18
C ASP A 199 8.12 -22.41 -6.92
N PHE A 200 7.04 -22.95 -7.48
CA PHE A 200 7.07 -24.21 -8.25
C PHE A 200 7.94 -24.16 -9.52
N ILE A 201 8.01 -23.00 -10.18
CA ILE A 201 8.84 -22.81 -11.40
C ILE A 201 10.32 -22.67 -11.02
N GLY A 202 10.64 -22.13 -9.83
CA GLY A 202 12.01 -21.94 -9.35
C GLY A 202 12.70 -23.22 -8.92
N GLU A 203 11.95 -24.26 -8.52
CA GLU A 203 12.48 -25.58 -8.12
C GLU A 203 12.73 -26.52 -9.31
N SER A 204 12.28 -26.18 -10.49
CA SER A 204 12.37 -27.02 -11.71
C SER A 204 13.48 -26.55 -12.68
N SER A 205 14.34 -25.62 -12.27
CA SER A 205 15.45 -25.04 -13.04
C SER A 205 16.76 -25.25 -12.31
#